data_313facd58608b6721c277bcdf27a70e2
#
_entry.id   313facd58608b6721c277bcdf27a70e2
#
_cell.length_a   1.000
_cell.length_b   1.000
_cell.length_c   1.000
_cell.angle_alpha   90.00
_cell.angle_beta   90.00
_cell.angle_gamma   90.00
#
_symmetry.space_group_name_H-M   'P 1'
#
loop_
_entity.id
_entity.type
_entity.pdbx_description
1 polymer ?
#
loop_
_entity_poly.entity_id
_entity_poly.type
_entity_poly.pdbx_seq_one_letter_code
_entity_poly.pdbx_strand_id
1 'polypeptide(L)'
;MLVELQYDLTRKQRLIPHLRIWGVNQLFVIFGVFAFAAATVRHSWWISLVAALFLLCFLRGYIKGLLNVVFVMSQHMDIRIEDNGLGYMAGKEWWYISLDGLTAIRDLERSVWTVQHWNGTVVNIPKKILSYEALEFLRDWVCRANDIRNKLGIQSPYPTKPTKS
;
A
#
# COMPACT_ATOMS: atom_id res chain seq x y z
N MET A 1 18.00 -11.55 -12.22
CA MET A 1 17.82 -12.39 -11.02
C MET A 1 16.39 -12.92 -11.02
N LEU A 2 16.16 -14.22 -10.89
CA LEU A 2 14.80 -14.75 -10.75
C LEU A 2 14.67 -15.39 -9.38
N VAL A 3 13.73 -14.89 -8.57
CA VAL A 3 13.43 -15.44 -7.25
C VAL A 3 11.92 -15.64 -7.16
N GLU A 4 11.51 -16.89 -6.95
CA GLU A 4 10.11 -17.23 -6.70
C GLU A 4 9.91 -17.48 -5.20
N LEU A 5 8.89 -16.86 -4.64
CA LEU A 5 8.56 -16.94 -3.21
C LEU A 5 7.09 -17.31 -3.07
N GLN A 6 6.82 -18.33 -2.27
CA GLN A 6 5.46 -18.75 -1.91
C GLN A 6 5.33 -18.70 -0.39
N TYR A 7 4.31 -18.02 0.11
CA TYR A 7 4.12 -17.84 1.55
C TYR A 7 2.70 -17.43 1.92
N ASP A 8 2.38 -17.60 3.19
CA ASP A 8 1.13 -17.15 3.76
C ASP A 8 1.37 -15.92 4.65
N LEU A 9 0.62 -14.86 4.41
CA LEU A 9 0.60 -13.66 5.25
C LEU A 9 -0.46 -13.79 6.32
N THR A 10 -0.06 -13.67 7.57
CA THR A 10 -0.99 -13.55 8.69
C THR A 10 -1.74 -12.21 8.66
N ARG A 11 -2.90 -12.16 9.31
CA ARG A 11 -3.69 -10.92 9.46
C ARG A 11 -2.84 -9.76 9.99
N LYS A 12 -1.98 -9.99 10.99
CA LYS A 12 -1.11 -8.96 11.58
C LYS A 12 -0.12 -8.40 10.56
N GLN A 13 0.51 -9.26 9.78
CA GLN A 13 1.50 -8.89 8.75
C GLN A 13 0.91 -8.07 7.60
N ARG A 14 -0.39 -8.12 7.39
CA ARG A 14 -1.12 -7.31 6.39
C ARG A 14 -1.67 -6.03 6.99
N LEU A 15 -2.32 -6.13 8.16
CA LEU A 15 -3.04 -5.03 8.77
C LEU A 15 -2.12 -3.92 9.25
N ILE A 16 -1.00 -4.25 9.93
CA ILE A 16 -0.10 -3.23 10.49
C ILE A 16 0.54 -2.36 9.40
N PRO A 17 1.15 -2.91 8.33
CA PRO A 17 1.66 -2.08 7.26
C PRO A 17 0.57 -1.25 6.58
N HIS A 18 -0.60 -1.83 6.32
CA HIS A 18 -1.73 -1.11 5.73
C HIS A 18 -2.16 0.10 6.57
N LEU A 19 -2.36 -0.08 7.87
CA LEU A 19 -2.73 1.02 8.77
C LEU A 19 -1.63 2.08 8.88
N ARG A 20 -0.36 1.71 8.87
CA ARG A 20 0.76 2.66 8.94
C ARG A 20 0.93 3.47 7.67
N ILE A 21 0.60 2.91 6.51
CA ILE A 21 0.72 3.60 5.22
C ILE A 21 -0.50 4.48 4.98
N TRP A 22 -1.70 3.95 5.21
CA TRP A 22 -2.95 4.57 4.80
C TRP A 22 -3.76 5.18 5.94
N GLY A 23 -3.54 4.74 7.19
CA GLY A 23 -4.42 5.05 8.33
C GLY A 23 -4.58 6.54 8.60
N VAL A 24 -3.50 7.33 8.50
CA VAL A 24 -3.55 8.77 8.78
C VAL A 24 -4.35 9.49 7.68
N ASN A 25 -4.09 9.20 6.41
CA ASN A 25 -4.82 9.81 5.29
C ASN A 25 -6.30 9.46 5.32
N GLN A 26 -6.63 8.26 5.75
CA GLN A 26 -8.01 7.78 5.85
C GLN A 26 -8.77 8.45 6.97
N LEU A 27 -8.14 8.70 8.12
CA LEU A 27 -8.74 9.48 9.19
C LEU A 27 -9.06 10.91 8.73
N PHE A 28 -8.16 11.57 8.00
CA PHE A 28 -8.42 12.90 7.43
C PHE A 28 -9.61 12.90 6.45
N VAL A 29 -9.72 11.90 5.59
CA VAL A 29 -10.86 11.75 4.67
C VAL A 29 -12.16 11.56 5.46
N ILE A 30 -12.19 10.68 6.44
CA ILE A 30 -13.35 10.43 7.29
C ILE A 30 -13.76 11.72 8.04
N PHE A 31 -12.80 12.39 8.70
CA PHE A 31 -13.07 13.64 9.41
C PHE A 31 -13.54 14.75 8.45
N GLY A 32 -12.92 14.89 7.28
CA GLY A 32 -13.31 15.87 6.27
C GLY A 32 -14.75 15.65 5.79
N VAL A 33 -15.14 14.42 5.58
CA VAL A 33 -16.50 14.07 5.18
C VAL A 33 -17.51 14.30 6.30
N PHE A 34 -17.22 13.95 7.55
CA PHE A 34 -18.08 14.27 8.69
C PHE A 34 -18.23 15.78 8.88
N ALA A 35 -17.15 16.55 8.76
CA ALA A 35 -17.18 18.00 8.84
C ALA A 35 -18.03 18.61 7.72
N PHE A 36 -17.89 18.11 6.49
CA PHE A 36 -18.72 18.53 5.35
C PHE A 36 -20.20 18.19 5.56
N ALA A 37 -20.51 16.97 6.01
CA ALA A 37 -21.89 16.56 6.32
C ALA A 37 -22.48 17.43 7.43
N ALA A 38 -21.74 17.71 8.51
CA ALA A 38 -22.18 18.58 9.59
C ALA A 38 -22.41 20.04 9.14
N ALA A 39 -21.59 20.56 8.22
CA ALA A 39 -21.77 21.89 7.64
C ALA A 39 -23.01 21.98 6.74
N THR A 40 -23.30 20.91 5.98
CA THR A 40 -24.45 20.88 5.07
C THR A 40 -25.78 20.72 5.80
N VAL A 41 -25.82 20.01 6.95
CA VAL A 41 -27.03 19.88 7.79
C VAL A 41 -27.57 21.23 8.25
N ARG A 42 -26.71 22.23 8.43
CA ARG A 42 -27.12 23.59 8.81
C ARG A 42 -27.82 24.38 7.70
N HIS A 43 -27.64 24.00 6.43
CA HIS A 43 -28.13 24.78 5.30
C HIS A 43 -29.33 24.18 4.60
N SER A 44 -29.38 22.85 4.39
CA SER A 44 -30.50 22.16 3.76
C SER A 44 -30.43 20.66 3.99
N TRP A 45 -31.52 20.08 4.47
CA TRP A 45 -31.61 18.63 4.72
C TRP A 45 -31.44 17.78 3.45
N TRP A 46 -31.88 18.29 2.28
CA TRP A 46 -31.71 17.61 1.00
C TRP A 46 -30.25 17.47 0.58
N ILE A 47 -29.47 18.54 0.77
CA ILE A 47 -28.02 18.54 0.48
C ILE A 47 -27.33 17.53 1.39
N SER A 48 -27.74 17.45 2.66
CA SER A 48 -27.22 16.47 3.62
C SER A 48 -27.53 15.04 3.23
N LEU A 49 -28.72 14.76 2.68
CA LEU A 49 -29.10 13.43 2.20
C LEU A 49 -28.26 13.01 0.99
N VAL A 50 -28.07 13.91 0.03
CA VAL A 50 -27.23 13.66 -1.15
C VAL A 50 -25.77 13.45 -0.76
N ALA A 51 -25.25 14.28 0.15
CA ALA A 51 -23.89 14.16 0.67
C ALA A 51 -23.68 12.83 1.44
N ALA A 52 -24.67 12.41 2.23
CA ALA A 52 -24.65 11.13 2.95
C ALA A 52 -24.67 9.93 2.01
N LEU A 53 -25.48 9.97 0.95
CA LEU A 53 -25.50 8.92 -0.08
C LEU A 53 -24.17 8.83 -0.83
N PHE A 54 -23.59 9.97 -1.20
CA PHE A 54 -22.28 10.02 -1.86
C PHE A 54 -21.19 9.45 -0.96
N LEU A 55 -21.24 9.78 0.33
CA LEU A 55 -20.36 9.27 1.35
C LEU A 55 -20.48 7.74 1.52
N LEU A 56 -21.69 7.22 1.59
CA LEU A 56 -21.93 5.80 1.69
C LEU A 56 -21.39 5.03 0.48
N CYS A 57 -21.57 5.58 -0.74
CA CYS A 57 -21.01 4.98 -1.96
C CYS A 57 -19.47 4.98 -1.92
N PHE A 58 -18.85 6.07 -1.49
CA PHE A 58 -17.39 6.20 -1.38
C PHE A 58 -16.83 5.27 -0.30
N LEU A 59 -17.47 5.26 0.89
CA LEU A 59 -17.08 4.39 2.00
C LEU A 59 -17.29 2.91 1.71
N ARG A 60 -18.24 2.54 0.86
CA ARG A 60 -18.51 1.13 0.52
C ARG A 60 -17.28 0.43 -0.03
N GLY A 61 -16.57 1.04 -0.98
CA GLY A 61 -15.33 0.50 -1.55
C GLY A 61 -14.22 0.37 -0.50
N TYR A 62 -14.10 1.41 0.32
CA TYR A 62 -13.14 1.46 1.41
C TYR A 62 -13.42 0.42 2.50
N ILE A 63 -14.66 0.35 2.98
CA ILE A 63 -15.09 -0.64 3.98
C ILE A 63 -14.88 -2.06 3.46
N LYS A 64 -15.23 -2.34 2.20
CA LYS A 64 -14.99 -3.65 1.58
C LYS A 64 -13.50 -4.02 1.56
N GLY A 65 -12.63 -3.07 1.20
CA GLY A 65 -11.18 -3.26 1.26
C GLY A 65 -10.67 -3.53 2.68
N LEU A 66 -11.11 -2.73 3.65
CA LEU A 66 -10.75 -2.89 5.05
C LEU A 66 -11.27 -4.23 5.63
N LEU A 67 -12.51 -4.60 5.32
CA LEU A 67 -13.10 -5.86 5.76
C LEU A 67 -12.31 -7.05 5.20
N ASN A 68 -11.89 -7.02 3.93
CA ASN A 68 -11.05 -8.07 3.36
C ASN A 68 -9.71 -8.20 4.12
N VAL A 69 -9.07 -7.07 4.46
CA VAL A 69 -7.81 -7.10 5.23
C VAL A 69 -8.04 -7.61 6.66
N VAL A 70 -9.18 -7.26 7.28
CA VAL A 70 -9.48 -7.59 8.68
C VAL A 70 -10.00 -9.02 8.85
N PHE A 71 -10.87 -9.50 7.97
CA PHE A 71 -11.56 -10.79 8.14
C PHE A 71 -10.86 -11.98 7.52
N VAL A 72 -10.03 -11.78 6.50
CA VAL A 72 -9.23 -12.89 5.93
C VAL A 72 -8.10 -13.23 6.90
N MET A 73 -8.12 -14.42 7.50
CA MET A 73 -7.14 -14.84 8.52
C MET A 73 -5.73 -15.03 7.96
N SER A 74 -5.62 -15.64 6.79
CA SER A 74 -4.36 -15.81 6.06
C SER A 74 -4.58 -15.55 4.58
N GLN A 75 -3.56 -15.07 3.90
CA GLN A 75 -3.58 -14.86 2.46
C GLN A 75 -2.36 -15.54 1.86
N HIS A 76 -2.60 -16.48 0.96
CA HIS A 76 -1.53 -17.07 0.17
C HIS A 76 -1.02 -16.05 -0.85
N MET A 77 0.29 -15.94 -0.94
CA MET A 77 0.97 -15.01 -1.84
C MET A 77 2.02 -15.76 -2.62
N ASP A 78 1.95 -15.66 -3.93
CA ASP A 78 3.00 -16.05 -4.85
C ASP A 78 3.65 -14.79 -5.38
N ILE A 79 4.97 -14.70 -5.26
CA ILE A 79 5.74 -13.54 -5.73
C ILE A 79 6.89 -14.02 -6.59
N ARG A 80 7.14 -13.28 -7.67
CA ARG A 80 8.32 -13.42 -8.54
C ARG A 80 9.08 -12.12 -8.59
N ILE A 81 10.37 -12.18 -8.26
CA ILE A 81 11.28 -11.03 -8.41
C ILE A 81 12.12 -11.31 -9.65
N GLU A 82 11.91 -10.52 -10.69
CA GLU A 82 12.60 -10.62 -11.97
C GLU A 82 13.54 -9.43 -12.14
N ASP A 83 14.34 -9.42 -13.21
CA ASP A 83 15.33 -8.36 -13.45
C ASP A 83 14.72 -6.97 -13.62
N ASN A 84 13.48 -6.87 -14.10
CA ASN A 84 12.80 -5.62 -14.39
C ASN A 84 11.43 -5.47 -13.74
N GLY A 85 10.97 -6.47 -13.00
CA GLY A 85 9.62 -6.48 -12.45
C GLY A 85 9.47 -7.31 -11.18
N LEU A 86 8.45 -6.98 -10.43
CA LEU A 86 7.95 -7.78 -9.33
C LEU A 86 6.54 -8.26 -9.67
N GLY A 87 6.42 -9.55 -9.94
CA GLY A 87 5.13 -10.21 -10.14
C GLY A 87 4.55 -10.65 -8.80
N TYR A 88 3.24 -10.53 -8.65
CA TYR A 88 2.52 -11.08 -7.51
C TYR A 88 1.16 -11.62 -7.95
N MET A 89 0.73 -12.72 -7.33
CA MET A 89 -0.56 -13.29 -7.62
C MET A 89 -1.65 -12.63 -6.76
N ALA A 90 -2.68 -12.10 -7.41
CA ALA A 90 -3.87 -11.55 -6.76
C ALA A 90 -5.10 -12.33 -7.22
N GLY A 91 -5.56 -13.26 -6.39
CA GLY A 91 -6.62 -14.20 -6.75
C GLY A 91 -6.11 -15.30 -7.68
N LYS A 92 -6.52 -15.26 -8.96
CA LYS A 92 -6.10 -16.23 -9.99
C LYS A 92 -5.20 -15.62 -11.06
N GLU A 93 -4.92 -14.32 -10.97
CA GLU A 93 -4.20 -13.56 -12.00
C GLU A 93 -2.86 -13.07 -11.47
N TRP A 94 -1.84 -13.09 -12.34
CA TRP A 94 -0.56 -12.48 -12.10
C TRP A 94 -0.62 -11.00 -12.44
N TRP A 95 -0.16 -10.19 -11.49
CA TRP A 95 0.01 -8.75 -11.65
C TRP A 95 1.49 -8.42 -11.59
N TYR A 96 1.95 -7.54 -12.47
CA TYR A 96 3.34 -7.13 -12.53
C TYR A 96 3.46 -5.64 -12.24
N ILE A 97 4.44 -5.29 -11.43
CA ILE A 97 4.86 -3.91 -11.19
C ILE A 97 6.30 -3.76 -11.62
N SER A 98 6.61 -2.66 -12.33
CA SER A 98 7.98 -2.34 -12.74
C SER A 98 8.83 -1.98 -11.52
N LEU A 99 10.07 -2.44 -11.50
CA LEU A 99 11.02 -2.06 -10.45
C LEU A 99 11.37 -0.56 -10.48
N ASP A 100 11.28 0.10 -11.65
CA ASP A 100 11.47 1.55 -11.80
C ASP A 100 10.44 2.37 -11.01
N GLY A 101 9.29 1.79 -10.76
CA GLY A 101 8.21 2.39 -9.97
C GLY A 101 8.34 2.19 -8.46
N LEU A 102 9.34 1.46 -7.98
CA LEU A 102 9.53 1.27 -6.54
C LEU A 102 9.87 2.60 -5.85
N THR A 103 9.21 2.86 -4.73
CA THR A 103 9.40 4.10 -3.97
C THR A 103 10.10 3.87 -2.64
N ALA A 104 9.80 2.77 -1.98
CA ALA A 104 10.41 2.46 -0.69
C ALA A 104 10.31 0.97 -0.35
N ILE A 105 11.27 0.51 0.47
CA ILE A 105 11.18 -0.72 1.23
C ILE A 105 11.21 -0.34 2.69
N ARG A 106 10.16 -0.68 3.43
CA ARG A 106 9.99 -0.25 4.82
C ARG A 106 9.86 -1.42 5.78
N ASP A 107 10.41 -1.24 6.96
CA ASP A 107 10.23 -2.12 8.12
C ASP A 107 9.06 -1.61 8.96
N LEU A 108 7.84 -1.84 8.50
CA LEU A 108 6.63 -1.37 9.19
C LEU A 108 6.12 -2.37 10.22
N GLU A 109 6.43 -3.64 10.05
CA GLU A 109 6.13 -4.73 10.97
C GLU A 109 7.36 -5.63 11.12
N ARG A 110 7.64 -6.11 12.35
CA ARG A 110 8.90 -6.82 12.70
C ARG A 110 9.19 -8.06 11.84
N SER A 111 8.16 -8.69 11.29
CA SER A 111 8.27 -9.96 10.56
C SER A 111 8.21 -9.83 9.04
N VAL A 112 7.92 -8.63 8.50
CA VAL A 112 7.77 -8.41 7.07
C VAL A 112 8.52 -7.19 6.57
N TRP A 113 9.02 -7.27 5.33
CA TRP A 113 9.40 -6.13 4.53
C TRP A 113 8.19 -5.64 3.72
N THR A 114 7.96 -4.35 3.71
CA THR A 114 6.87 -3.72 2.96
C THR A 114 7.46 -2.98 1.77
N VAL A 115 7.24 -3.51 0.58
CA VAL A 115 7.66 -2.92 -0.70
C VAL A 115 6.54 -2.03 -1.21
N GLN A 116 6.85 -0.78 -1.51
CA GLN A 116 5.89 0.22 -1.99
C GLN A 116 6.20 0.63 -3.41
N HIS A 117 5.18 0.74 -4.21
CA HIS A 117 5.24 1.21 -5.59
C HIS A 117 4.46 2.53 -5.74
N TRP A 118 4.87 3.39 -6.68
CA TRP A 118 4.31 4.73 -6.89
C TRP A 118 2.82 4.73 -7.26
N ASN A 119 2.32 3.65 -7.89
CA ASN A 119 0.89 3.48 -8.21
C ASN A 119 0.01 3.14 -6.99
N GLY A 120 0.59 3.08 -5.79
CA GLY A 120 -0.11 2.71 -4.57
C GLY A 120 -0.08 1.23 -4.22
N THR A 121 0.48 0.37 -5.08
CA THR A 121 0.63 -1.05 -4.76
C THR A 121 1.59 -1.25 -3.59
N VAL A 122 1.20 -2.11 -2.68
CA VAL A 122 1.97 -2.47 -1.49
C VAL A 122 2.08 -3.99 -1.42
N VAL A 123 3.31 -4.49 -1.40
CA VAL A 123 3.60 -5.92 -1.29
C VAL A 123 4.34 -6.18 0.01
N ASN A 124 3.81 -7.08 0.85
CA ASN A 124 4.42 -7.47 2.11
C ASN A 124 5.11 -8.82 1.96
N ILE A 125 6.42 -8.87 2.20
CA ILE A 125 7.25 -10.07 2.06
C ILE A 125 7.81 -10.45 3.43
N PRO A 126 7.55 -11.68 3.95
CA PRO A 126 8.13 -12.11 5.22
C PRO A 126 9.66 -12.09 5.19
N LYS A 127 10.27 -11.51 6.24
CA LYS A 127 11.73 -11.38 6.33
C LYS A 127 12.46 -12.73 6.30
N LYS A 128 11.81 -13.79 6.79
CA LYS A 128 12.40 -15.11 6.89
C LYS A 128 12.66 -15.79 5.54
N ILE A 129 11.90 -15.39 4.50
CA ILE A 129 11.96 -16.04 3.19
C ILE A 129 12.68 -15.20 2.15
N LEU A 130 12.79 -13.89 2.36
CA LEU A 130 13.52 -13.00 1.46
C LEU A 130 15.02 -13.10 1.77
N SER A 131 15.81 -13.60 0.81
CA SER A 131 17.25 -13.65 0.97
C SER A 131 17.85 -12.25 1.08
N TYR A 132 19.02 -12.14 1.68
CA TYR A 132 19.75 -10.87 1.76
C TYR A 132 20.04 -10.29 0.36
N GLU A 133 20.45 -11.12 -0.57
CA GLU A 133 20.74 -10.73 -1.96
C GLU A 133 19.49 -10.17 -2.67
N ALA A 134 18.33 -10.81 -2.50
CA ALA A 134 17.08 -10.32 -3.08
C ALA A 134 16.63 -9.00 -2.44
N LEU A 135 16.86 -8.82 -1.14
CA LEU A 135 16.57 -7.57 -0.45
C LEU A 135 17.47 -6.43 -0.94
N GLU A 136 18.79 -6.67 -1.07
CA GLU A 136 19.73 -5.68 -1.59
C GLU A 136 19.41 -5.33 -3.04
N PHE A 137 19.10 -6.31 -3.88
CA PHE A 137 18.66 -6.08 -5.26
C PHE A 137 17.44 -5.12 -5.32
N LEU A 138 16.42 -5.35 -4.50
CA LEU A 138 15.25 -4.47 -4.44
C LEU A 138 15.61 -3.07 -3.90
N ARG A 139 16.52 -2.97 -2.93
CA ARG A 139 17.01 -1.69 -2.40
C ARG A 139 17.75 -0.87 -3.44
N ASP A 140 18.61 -1.51 -4.21
CA ASP A 140 19.34 -0.86 -5.31
C ASP A 140 18.37 -0.29 -6.35
N TRP A 141 17.31 -1.03 -6.68
CA TRP A 141 16.27 -0.52 -7.56
C TRP A 141 15.52 0.67 -6.97
N VAL A 142 15.19 0.64 -5.70
CA VAL A 142 14.56 1.79 -5.02
C VAL A 142 15.48 3.01 -5.07
N CYS A 143 16.79 2.85 -4.83
CA CYS A 143 17.75 3.95 -4.92
C CYS A 143 17.80 4.52 -6.35
N ARG A 144 17.97 3.67 -7.37
CA ARG A 144 18.03 4.08 -8.79
C ARG A 144 16.73 4.78 -9.21
N ALA A 145 15.57 4.21 -8.88
CA ALA A 145 14.27 4.78 -9.21
C ALA A 145 14.05 6.14 -8.54
N ASN A 146 14.50 6.32 -7.30
CA ASN A 146 14.43 7.60 -6.61
C ASN A 146 15.38 8.64 -7.22
N ASP A 147 16.60 8.25 -7.58
CA ASP A 147 17.56 9.13 -8.24
C ASP A 147 17.03 9.64 -9.60
N ILE A 148 16.42 8.76 -10.39
CA ILE A 148 15.78 9.15 -11.66
C ILE A 148 14.65 10.14 -11.40
N ARG A 149 13.76 9.87 -10.45
CA ARG A 149 12.66 10.77 -10.09
C ARG A 149 13.15 12.13 -9.61
N ASN A 150 14.16 12.16 -8.76
CA ASN A 150 14.75 13.40 -8.27
C ASN A 150 15.36 14.24 -9.41
N LYS A 151 16.06 13.61 -10.37
CA LYS A 151 16.60 14.28 -11.56
C LYS A 151 15.51 14.85 -12.47
N LEU A 152 14.34 14.19 -12.51
CA LEU A 152 13.18 14.65 -13.28
C LEU A 152 12.29 15.63 -12.53
N GLY A 153 12.59 15.95 -11.26
CA GLY A 153 11.77 16.82 -10.41
C GLY A 153 10.42 16.21 -10.01
N ILE A 154 10.28 14.89 -10.15
CA ILE A 154 9.05 14.17 -9.82
C ILE A 154 9.06 13.86 -8.31
N GLN A 155 8.21 14.54 -7.54
CA GLN A 155 8.07 14.26 -6.11
C GLN A 155 7.36 12.92 -5.91
N SER A 156 7.91 12.09 -5.00
CA SER A 156 7.23 10.86 -4.58
C SER A 156 5.91 11.21 -3.89
N PRO A 157 4.77 10.60 -4.27
CA PRO A 157 3.49 10.83 -3.60
C PRO A 157 3.49 10.40 -2.13
N TYR A 158 4.52 9.67 -1.71
CA TYR A 158 4.68 9.22 -0.33
C TYR A 158 5.92 9.86 0.29
N PRO A 159 5.77 10.62 1.41
CA PRO A 159 6.90 11.25 2.08
C PRO A 159 7.90 10.19 2.53
N THR A 160 9.07 10.18 1.93
CA THR A 160 10.20 9.38 2.36
C THR A 160 10.77 10.01 3.64
N LYS A 161 10.44 9.47 4.81
CA LYS A 161 11.24 9.80 6.00
C LYS A 161 12.65 9.26 5.76
N PRO A 162 13.70 10.09 5.96
CA PRO A 162 15.07 9.61 5.85
C PRO A 162 15.27 8.46 6.84
N THR A 163 15.74 7.32 6.33
CA THR A 163 16.20 6.21 7.16
C THR A 163 17.38 6.73 7.96
N LYS A 164 17.23 6.84 9.28
CA LYS A 164 18.37 7.11 10.16
C LYS A 164 19.34 5.96 9.97
N SER A 165 20.53 6.29 9.41
CA SER A 165 21.72 5.44 9.39
C SER A 165 22.17 5.10 10.79
#